data_86fa6b7587b96660e8af8e8179b0ab27
#
_entry.id   86fa6b7587b96660e8af8e8179b0ab27
#
_cell.length_a   1.000
_cell.length_b   1.000
_cell.length_c   1.000
_cell.angle_alpha   90.00
_cell.angle_beta   90.00
_cell.angle_gamma   90.00
#
_symmetry.space_group_name_H-M   'P 1'
#
loop_
_entity.id
_entity.type
_entity.pdbx_description
1 polymer ?
#
loop_
_entity_poly.entity_id
_entity_poly.type
_entity_poly.pdbx_seq_one_letter_code
_entity_poly.pdbx_strand_id
1 'polypeptide(L)'
;MSSRSRKGCRALPVFLGALALGCARPAPSPVPAPPALRTAFRGVFLVGAALNAAQFSGQDTLGAAIVKAQFNSITPENALKWASLHPRPGTYDFAAADRYVAFGERNGMFIVGHNLVWHNQTPRWVFEDSGGTPVSRDTLLARLRDHIHTVVGRYRGRIKGWDVVNEALEDDGALRRTPWLTILGEDYLAAAFRFAHEADPDAELYYNDYELERAPKRRGAVELIRRLRDEGIPIAAVGLQNHDRLDWPSPAQEDSTIDAFAALGVRVMITELDVDVLPHTAGANPFVDGLPDSLQQALARRYAELFGSYLRHRGTVTRVTFWGVTDRDSWLNNFPVRGRTNYPLLFGRDGRPKPAFVAVVRTAPAHERRDEGRDD
;
A
#
# COMPACT_ATOMS: atom_id res chain seq x y z
N MET A 1 70.29 82.29 33.65
CA MET A 1 69.04 83.00 33.34
C MET A 1 67.94 81.96 33.30
N SER A 2 67.00 82.13 34.12
CA SER A 2 65.96 81.21 34.59
C SER A 2 64.85 81.00 33.57
N SER A 3 64.44 79.78 33.33
CA SER A 3 63.11 79.47 32.72
C SER A 3 62.39 78.41 33.55
N ARG A 4 61.27 78.80 34.03
CA ARG A 4 60.39 77.97 34.92
C ARG A 4 59.55 77.03 34.11
N SER A 5 59.61 75.78 34.44
CA SER A 5 58.74 74.68 33.97
C SER A 5 57.35 74.80 34.61
N ARG A 6 56.26 74.76 33.76
CA ARG A 6 54.89 74.57 34.23
C ARG A 6 54.46 73.12 33.95
N LYS A 7 54.17 72.41 35.06
CA LYS A 7 53.52 71.08 34.99
C LYS A 7 52.05 71.21 34.67
N GLY A 8 51.62 70.68 33.52
CA GLY A 8 50.20 70.52 33.17
C GLY A 8 49.66 69.20 33.62
N CYS A 9 48.64 69.20 34.50
CA CYS A 9 47.85 68.02 34.83
C CYS A 9 47.00 67.59 33.59
N ARG A 10 47.24 66.39 33.15
CA ARG A 10 46.30 65.69 32.16
C ARG A 10 45.26 64.91 32.92
N ALA A 11 44.02 65.31 32.81
CA ALA A 11 42.86 64.54 33.24
C ALA A 11 42.62 63.37 32.25
N LEU A 12 42.51 62.13 32.72
CA LEU A 12 42.08 60.95 32.00
C LEU A 12 40.54 60.94 31.87
N PRO A 13 39.97 60.71 30.74
CA PRO A 13 38.52 60.44 30.66
C PRO A 13 38.22 59.00 31.03
N VAL A 14 37.34 58.77 32.00
CA VAL A 14 36.73 57.52 32.35
C VAL A 14 35.67 57.17 31.33
N PHE A 15 35.92 56.15 30.48
CA PHE A 15 34.89 55.57 29.60
C PHE A 15 34.02 54.58 30.42
N LEU A 16 32.78 54.96 30.73
CA LEU A 16 31.76 54.02 31.15
C LEU A 16 31.30 53.20 29.93
N GLY A 17 31.76 51.94 29.84
CA GLY A 17 31.23 50.99 28.90
C GLY A 17 29.89 50.45 29.38
N ALA A 18 28.80 50.83 28.73
CA ALA A 18 27.49 50.21 28.93
C ALA A 18 27.51 48.80 28.34
N LEU A 19 27.55 47.75 29.16
CA LEU A 19 27.28 46.38 28.76
C LEU A 19 25.78 46.25 28.36
N ALA A 20 25.50 46.23 27.08
CA ALA A 20 24.19 45.82 26.60
C ALA A 20 24.07 44.30 26.75
N LEU A 21 23.38 43.82 27.79
CA LEU A 21 22.92 42.43 27.85
C LEU A 21 21.88 42.21 26.77
N GLY A 22 22.32 41.74 25.59
CA GLY A 22 21.45 41.22 24.57
C GLY A 22 20.77 39.94 25.06
N CYS A 23 19.47 39.99 25.35
CA CYS A 23 18.67 38.79 25.54
C CYS A 23 18.66 38.01 24.22
N ALA A 24 19.58 37.06 24.08
CA ALA A 24 19.53 36.07 23.01
C ALA A 24 18.24 35.25 23.21
N ARG A 25 17.27 35.39 22.30
CA ARG A 25 16.11 34.48 22.26
C ARG A 25 16.66 33.06 22.07
N PRO A 26 16.21 32.09 22.90
CA PRO A 26 16.61 30.69 22.71
C PRO A 26 16.15 30.27 21.28
N ALA A 27 17.07 29.64 20.58
CA ALA A 27 16.72 29.05 19.25
C ALA A 27 15.51 28.10 19.45
N PRO A 28 14.52 28.13 18.54
CA PRO A 28 13.39 27.21 18.64
C PRO A 28 13.92 25.78 18.68
N SER A 29 13.45 25.00 19.65
CA SER A 29 13.78 23.58 19.75
C SER A 29 13.45 22.90 18.43
N PRO A 30 14.32 22.03 17.89
CA PRO A 30 14.04 21.32 16.65
C PRO A 30 12.74 20.55 16.79
N VAL A 31 11.80 20.76 15.86
CA VAL A 31 10.54 20.00 15.81
C VAL A 31 10.92 18.54 15.66
N PRO A 32 10.48 17.63 16.55
CA PRO A 32 10.79 16.22 16.44
C PRO A 32 10.35 15.68 15.06
N ALA A 33 11.18 14.83 14.46
CA ALA A 33 10.80 14.15 13.23
C ALA A 33 9.50 13.34 13.43
N PRO A 34 8.57 13.34 12.48
CA PRO A 34 7.34 12.58 12.60
C PRO A 34 7.66 11.08 12.77
N PRO A 35 6.86 10.35 13.57
CA PRO A 35 7.07 8.92 13.78
C PRO A 35 6.90 8.14 12.48
N ALA A 36 7.47 6.93 12.41
CA ALA A 36 7.26 6.02 11.31
C ALA A 36 5.78 5.58 11.23
N LEU A 37 5.27 5.32 10.02
CA LEU A 37 3.87 4.90 9.79
C LEU A 37 3.51 3.68 10.65
N ARG A 38 4.33 2.64 10.65
CA ARG A 38 4.11 1.42 11.45
C ARG A 38 4.02 1.69 12.96
N THR A 39 4.62 2.78 13.43
CA THR A 39 4.57 3.20 14.82
C THR A 39 3.36 4.08 15.08
N ALA A 40 3.07 5.03 14.19
CA ALA A 40 1.95 5.95 14.31
C ALA A 40 0.60 5.22 14.37
N PHE A 41 0.44 4.13 13.60
CA PHE A 41 -0.79 3.35 13.54
C PHE A 41 -0.74 2.02 14.31
N ARG A 42 0.24 1.87 15.22
CA ARG A 42 0.34 0.65 16.05
C ARG A 42 -0.93 0.43 16.86
N GLY A 43 -1.48 -0.79 16.81
CA GLY A 43 -2.70 -1.15 17.51
C GLY A 43 -4.00 -0.65 16.84
N VAL A 44 -3.89 -0.02 15.67
CA VAL A 44 -5.04 0.41 14.86
C VAL A 44 -5.20 -0.50 13.65
N PHE A 45 -4.25 -0.48 12.72
CA PHE A 45 -4.16 -1.37 11.57
C PHE A 45 -2.70 -1.52 11.12
N LEU A 46 -2.41 -2.53 10.33
CA LEU A 46 -1.10 -2.68 9.69
C LEU A 46 -0.95 -1.65 8.57
N VAL A 47 0.27 -1.11 8.42
CA VAL A 47 0.60 -0.24 7.28
C VAL A 47 1.62 -0.94 6.41
N GLY A 48 1.27 -1.12 5.13
CA GLY A 48 2.06 -1.89 4.18
C GLY A 48 2.47 -1.12 2.94
N ALA A 49 3.34 -1.74 2.15
CA ALA A 49 3.69 -1.28 0.81
C ALA A 49 3.81 -2.46 -0.17
N ALA A 50 3.41 -2.22 -1.42
CA ALA A 50 3.73 -3.12 -2.52
C ALA A 50 5.19 -2.97 -2.92
N LEU A 51 5.87 -4.10 -3.16
CA LEU A 51 7.29 -4.14 -3.44
C LEU A 51 7.58 -4.70 -4.83
N ASN A 52 8.45 -4.01 -5.56
CA ASN A 52 9.06 -4.56 -6.77
C ASN A 52 10.32 -5.39 -6.45
N ALA A 53 10.81 -6.12 -7.46
CA ALA A 53 11.94 -7.04 -7.28
C ALA A 53 13.24 -6.35 -6.83
N ALA A 54 13.48 -5.10 -7.24
CA ALA A 54 14.70 -4.38 -6.87
C ALA A 54 14.78 -4.10 -5.36
N GLN A 55 13.62 -3.84 -4.73
CA GLN A 55 13.53 -3.51 -3.30
C GLN A 55 13.82 -4.72 -2.41
N PHE A 56 13.20 -5.86 -2.66
CA PHE A 56 13.42 -7.05 -1.82
C PHE A 56 14.68 -7.85 -2.19
N SER A 57 15.29 -7.61 -3.37
CA SER A 57 16.58 -8.21 -3.75
C SER A 57 17.80 -7.42 -3.25
N GLY A 58 17.58 -6.18 -2.76
CA GLY A 58 18.65 -5.31 -2.30
C GLY A 58 19.31 -4.46 -3.40
N GLN A 59 18.78 -4.48 -4.62
CA GLN A 59 19.24 -3.61 -5.72
C GLN A 59 18.81 -2.16 -5.49
N ASP A 60 17.57 -1.92 -5.02
CA ASP A 60 17.10 -0.63 -4.56
C ASP A 60 17.29 -0.49 -3.04
N THR A 61 18.45 -0.04 -2.62
CA THR A 61 18.79 0.13 -1.20
C THR A 61 17.98 1.23 -0.52
N LEU A 62 17.63 2.30 -1.26
CA LEU A 62 16.83 3.42 -0.75
C LEU A 62 15.39 2.98 -0.46
N GLY A 63 14.72 2.36 -1.44
CA GLY A 63 13.37 1.83 -1.26
C GLY A 63 13.32 0.79 -0.15
N ALA A 64 14.27 -0.14 -0.11
CA ALA A 64 14.38 -1.14 0.95
C ALA A 64 14.56 -0.51 2.35
N ALA A 65 15.31 0.57 2.48
CA ALA A 65 15.48 1.29 3.75
C ALA A 65 14.18 1.94 4.21
N ILE A 66 13.44 2.58 3.28
CA ILE A 66 12.12 3.17 3.57
C ILE A 66 11.14 2.08 4.02
N VAL A 67 11.10 0.94 3.31
CA VAL A 67 10.22 -0.19 3.66
C VAL A 67 10.48 -0.65 5.09
N LYS A 68 11.71 -0.92 5.44
CA LYS A 68 12.11 -1.38 6.80
C LYS A 68 11.78 -0.36 7.89
N ALA A 69 11.90 0.93 7.58
CA ALA A 69 11.65 1.98 8.55
C ALA A 69 10.14 2.23 8.77
N GLN A 70 9.35 2.22 7.70
CA GLN A 70 7.99 2.78 7.70
C GLN A 70 6.89 1.72 7.81
N PHE A 71 7.09 0.51 7.29
CA PHE A 71 6.02 -0.46 7.09
C PHE A 71 6.19 -1.71 7.96
N ASN A 72 5.08 -2.40 8.25
CA ASN A 72 5.02 -3.68 8.96
C ASN A 72 4.23 -4.76 8.19
N SER A 73 3.82 -4.45 6.95
CA SER A 73 3.22 -5.40 6.00
C SER A 73 3.79 -5.18 4.61
N ILE A 74 3.84 -6.23 3.80
CA ILE A 74 4.31 -6.17 2.40
C ILE A 74 3.42 -6.99 1.49
N THR A 75 3.29 -6.53 0.22
CA THR A 75 2.62 -7.21 -0.89
C THR A 75 3.58 -7.23 -2.09
N PRO A 76 3.71 -8.31 -2.88
CA PRO A 76 4.58 -8.29 -4.05
C PRO A 76 3.83 -7.73 -5.26
N GLU A 77 4.40 -6.74 -5.97
CA GLU A 77 3.76 -6.22 -7.18
C GLU A 77 3.56 -7.29 -8.26
N ASN A 78 4.57 -8.16 -8.48
CA ASN A 78 4.55 -9.12 -9.59
C ASN A 78 5.10 -10.51 -9.23
N ALA A 79 5.90 -10.65 -8.18
CA ALA A 79 6.70 -11.85 -7.95
C ALA A 79 5.88 -13.13 -7.68
N LEU A 80 4.62 -13.00 -7.26
CA LEU A 80 3.71 -14.12 -6.99
C LEU A 80 2.58 -14.26 -8.02
N LYS A 81 2.54 -13.43 -9.07
CA LYS A 81 1.57 -13.57 -10.15
C LYS A 81 1.87 -14.79 -11.02
N TRP A 82 0.84 -15.41 -11.56
CA TRP A 82 0.93 -16.68 -12.28
C TRP A 82 2.01 -16.65 -13.38
N ALA A 83 2.03 -15.62 -14.22
CA ALA A 83 3.01 -15.51 -15.30
C ALA A 83 4.47 -15.47 -14.83
N SER A 84 4.72 -14.96 -13.62
CA SER A 84 6.05 -14.91 -13.01
C SER A 84 6.45 -16.24 -12.40
N LEU A 85 5.52 -16.92 -11.69
CA LEU A 85 5.78 -18.15 -10.96
C LEU A 85 5.72 -19.40 -11.84
N HIS A 86 4.74 -19.46 -12.77
CA HIS A 86 4.40 -20.67 -13.52
C HIS A 86 4.21 -20.33 -15.00
N PRO A 87 5.30 -19.86 -15.68
CA PRO A 87 5.22 -19.34 -17.05
C PRO A 87 4.89 -20.39 -18.11
N ARG A 88 5.19 -21.67 -17.85
CA ARG A 88 4.97 -22.79 -18.77
C ARG A 88 4.50 -24.02 -17.99
N PRO A 89 3.79 -24.97 -18.64
CA PRO A 89 3.35 -26.19 -17.99
C PRO A 89 4.49 -26.91 -17.28
N GLY A 90 4.26 -27.29 -16.02
CA GLY A 90 5.26 -28.02 -15.21
C GLY A 90 6.55 -27.25 -14.87
N THR A 91 6.60 -25.93 -15.16
CA THR A 91 7.80 -25.11 -14.93
C THR A 91 7.47 -24.00 -13.93
N TYR A 92 7.99 -24.11 -12.72
CA TYR A 92 7.89 -23.09 -11.68
C TYR A 92 9.22 -22.34 -11.49
N ASP A 93 9.15 -21.00 -11.37
CA ASP A 93 10.28 -20.16 -10.96
C ASP A 93 9.92 -19.42 -9.65
N PHE A 94 10.41 -19.94 -8.56
CA PHE A 94 10.20 -19.38 -7.22
C PHE A 94 11.31 -18.41 -6.78
N ALA A 95 12.33 -18.17 -7.60
CA ALA A 95 13.52 -17.42 -7.15
C ALA A 95 13.21 -16.01 -6.67
N ALA A 96 12.32 -15.28 -7.35
CA ALA A 96 11.89 -13.95 -6.92
C ALA A 96 10.96 -14.01 -5.71
N ALA A 97 10.00 -14.93 -5.71
CA ALA A 97 9.06 -15.13 -4.62
C ALA A 97 9.74 -15.55 -3.31
N ASP A 98 10.74 -16.46 -3.39
CA ASP A 98 11.53 -16.88 -2.23
C ASP A 98 12.29 -15.69 -1.62
N ARG A 99 12.89 -14.81 -2.45
CA ARG A 99 13.56 -13.58 -1.96
C ARG A 99 12.58 -12.62 -1.29
N TYR A 100 11.39 -12.46 -1.87
CA TYR A 100 10.33 -11.62 -1.31
C TYR A 100 9.89 -12.13 0.07
N VAL A 101 9.55 -13.41 0.19
CA VAL A 101 9.14 -14.02 1.46
C VAL A 101 10.25 -13.92 2.50
N ALA A 102 11.50 -14.27 2.12
CA ALA A 102 12.64 -14.15 3.01
C ALA A 102 12.92 -12.69 3.44
N PHE A 103 12.63 -11.70 2.59
CA PHE A 103 12.73 -10.29 2.97
C PHE A 103 11.71 -9.94 4.07
N GLY A 104 10.46 -10.36 3.91
CA GLY A 104 9.41 -10.14 4.91
C GLY A 104 9.74 -10.79 6.25
N GLU A 105 10.16 -12.06 6.23
CA GLU A 105 10.54 -12.81 7.44
C GLU A 105 11.68 -12.16 8.20
N ARG A 106 12.79 -11.81 7.51
CA ARG A 106 13.93 -11.14 8.14
C ARG A 106 13.60 -9.80 8.79
N ASN A 107 12.54 -9.15 8.35
CA ASN A 107 12.11 -7.84 8.88
C ASN A 107 10.86 -7.92 9.75
N GLY A 108 10.38 -9.14 10.11
CA GLY A 108 9.23 -9.34 10.99
C GLY A 108 7.93 -8.74 10.43
N MET A 109 7.72 -8.79 9.11
CA MET A 109 6.58 -8.17 8.42
C MET A 109 5.45 -9.17 8.21
N PHE A 110 4.21 -8.69 8.18
CA PHE A 110 3.08 -9.44 7.69
C PHE A 110 3.22 -9.58 6.17
N ILE A 111 3.27 -10.80 5.66
CA ILE A 111 3.55 -11.11 4.26
C ILE A 111 2.25 -11.48 3.57
N VAL A 112 1.91 -10.77 2.49
CA VAL A 112 0.73 -11.02 1.65
C VAL A 112 1.16 -11.71 0.37
N GLY A 113 0.37 -12.69 -0.09
CA GLY A 113 0.49 -13.30 -1.41
C GLY A 113 -0.49 -12.64 -2.39
N HIS A 114 0.01 -12.07 -3.47
CA HIS A 114 -0.77 -11.42 -4.51
C HIS A 114 -0.31 -11.94 -5.87
N ASN A 115 -1.14 -12.56 -6.65
CA ASN A 115 -2.46 -13.14 -6.42
C ASN A 115 -2.54 -14.57 -7.02
N LEU A 116 -3.56 -15.35 -6.65
CA LEU A 116 -3.67 -16.72 -7.13
C LEU A 116 -4.50 -16.83 -8.42
N VAL A 117 -5.61 -16.10 -8.53
CA VAL A 117 -6.50 -16.10 -9.70
C VAL A 117 -6.75 -14.67 -10.16
N TRP A 118 -6.37 -14.38 -11.40
CA TRP A 118 -6.60 -13.10 -12.04
C TRP A 118 -6.77 -13.28 -13.56
N HIS A 119 -7.47 -12.38 -14.22
CA HIS A 119 -7.66 -12.40 -15.66
C HIS A 119 -6.45 -11.87 -16.45
N ASN A 120 -5.61 -11.05 -15.78
CA ASN A 120 -4.35 -10.55 -16.32
C ASN A 120 -3.16 -11.38 -15.82
N GLN A 121 -2.04 -11.30 -16.51
CA GLN A 121 -0.78 -11.96 -16.17
C GLN A 121 -0.94 -13.48 -15.85
N THR A 122 -1.95 -14.12 -16.46
CA THR A 122 -2.13 -15.58 -16.49
C THR A 122 -1.76 -16.08 -17.89
N PRO A 123 -0.77 -17.00 -18.02
CA PRO A 123 -0.30 -17.47 -19.33
C PRO A 123 -1.41 -18.17 -20.13
N ARG A 124 -1.38 -18.04 -21.46
CA ARG A 124 -2.39 -18.65 -22.34
C ARG A 124 -2.50 -20.17 -22.18
N TRP A 125 -1.38 -20.85 -21.92
CA TRP A 125 -1.36 -22.31 -21.75
C TRP A 125 -2.28 -22.78 -20.59
N VAL A 126 -2.63 -21.91 -19.67
CA VAL A 126 -3.57 -22.24 -18.57
C VAL A 126 -4.94 -22.56 -19.13
N PHE A 127 -5.36 -21.85 -20.16
CA PHE A 127 -6.68 -21.89 -20.77
C PHE A 127 -6.74 -22.68 -22.09
N GLU A 128 -5.61 -22.91 -22.71
CA GLU A 128 -5.51 -23.49 -24.05
C GLU A 128 -4.59 -24.71 -24.05
N ASP A 129 -4.82 -25.62 -25.01
CA ASP A 129 -3.91 -26.69 -25.34
C ASP A 129 -2.78 -26.21 -26.27
N SER A 130 -1.89 -27.11 -26.70
CA SER A 130 -0.79 -26.78 -27.61
C SER A 130 -1.23 -26.31 -29.01
N GLY A 131 -2.48 -26.58 -29.39
CA GLY A 131 -3.08 -26.13 -30.64
C GLY A 131 -3.81 -24.79 -30.52
N GLY A 132 -3.88 -24.20 -29.32
CA GLY A 132 -4.59 -22.96 -29.05
C GLY A 132 -6.09 -23.14 -28.87
N THR A 133 -6.56 -24.38 -28.68
CA THR A 133 -7.97 -24.70 -28.39
C THR A 133 -8.23 -24.59 -26.90
N PRO A 134 -9.38 -24.00 -26.47
CA PRO A 134 -9.73 -23.98 -25.06
C PRO A 134 -9.75 -25.39 -24.46
N VAL A 135 -9.14 -25.54 -23.27
CA VAL A 135 -9.13 -26.81 -22.57
C VAL A 135 -10.48 -27.15 -21.97
N SER A 136 -10.69 -28.43 -21.64
CA SER A 136 -11.88 -28.86 -20.93
C SER A 136 -11.99 -28.25 -19.52
N ARG A 137 -13.21 -28.20 -18.98
CA ARG A 137 -13.48 -27.80 -17.59
C ARG A 137 -12.59 -28.54 -16.59
N ASP A 138 -12.52 -29.88 -16.72
CA ASP A 138 -11.75 -30.72 -15.78
C ASP A 138 -10.26 -30.43 -15.86
N THR A 139 -9.72 -30.20 -17.07
CA THR A 139 -8.32 -29.82 -17.25
C THR A 139 -8.01 -28.48 -16.62
N LEU A 140 -8.88 -27.46 -16.80
CA LEU A 140 -8.65 -26.15 -16.20
C LEU A 140 -8.76 -26.20 -14.67
N LEU A 141 -9.74 -26.95 -14.16
CA LEU A 141 -9.90 -27.13 -12.71
C LEU A 141 -8.67 -27.84 -12.08
N ALA A 142 -8.14 -28.86 -12.77
CA ALA A 142 -6.92 -29.53 -12.33
C ALA A 142 -5.70 -28.59 -12.35
N ARG A 143 -5.54 -27.76 -13.39
CA ARG A 143 -4.46 -26.76 -13.47
C ARG A 143 -4.57 -25.71 -12.36
N LEU A 144 -5.80 -25.23 -12.10
CA LEU A 144 -6.07 -24.28 -11.02
C LEU A 144 -5.69 -24.88 -9.65
N ARG A 145 -6.12 -26.11 -9.40
CA ARG A 145 -5.81 -26.81 -8.14
C ARG A 145 -4.31 -27.02 -7.96
N ASP A 146 -3.64 -27.54 -8.98
CA ASP A 146 -2.19 -27.80 -8.96
C ASP A 146 -1.40 -26.51 -8.65
N HIS A 147 -1.74 -25.42 -9.36
CA HIS A 147 -1.08 -24.14 -9.14
C HIS A 147 -1.27 -23.63 -7.72
N ILE A 148 -2.50 -23.59 -7.24
CA ILE A 148 -2.80 -23.07 -5.88
C ILE A 148 -2.14 -23.95 -4.82
N HIS A 149 -2.26 -25.27 -4.90
CA HIS A 149 -1.62 -26.18 -3.94
C HIS A 149 -0.10 -26.08 -3.93
N THR A 150 0.51 -25.93 -5.11
CA THR A 150 1.97 -25.79 -5.22
C THR A 150 2.44 -24.46 -4.64
N VAL A 151 1.78 -23.36 -4.99
CA VAL A 151 2.20 -22.01 -4.57
C VAL A 151 1.90 -21.76 -3.11
N VAL A 152 0.66 -21.97 -2.69
CA VAL A 152 0.25 -21.76 -1.28
C VAL A 152 0.97 -22.75 -0.38
N GLY A 153 1.03 -24.03 -0.76
CA GLY A 153 1.72 -25.08 0.00
C GLY A 153 3.21 -24.79 0.22
N ARG A 154 3.91 -24.22 -0.80
CA ARG A 154 5.32 -23.82 -0.65
C ARG A 154 5.53 -22.77 0.47
N TYR A 155 4.59 -21.87 0.64
CA TYR A 155 4.69 -20.75 1.59
C TYR A 155 3.77 -20.91 2.81
N ARG A 156 3.28 -22.13 3.03
CA ARG A 156 2.40 -22.42 4.15
C ARG A 156 2.98 -21.93 5.48
N GLY A 157 2.16 -21.18 6.24
CA GLY A 157 2.51 -20.56 7.51
C GLY A 157 3.48 -19.38 7.42
N ARG A 158 4.09 -19.13 6.24
CA ARG A 158 5.04 -18.02 5.98
C ARG A 158 4.34 -16.81 5.38
N ILE A 159 3.53 -17.00 4.34
CA ILE A 159 2.59 -15.99 3.83
C ILE A 159 1.35 -16.05 4.71
N LYS A 160 0.93 -14.90 5.24
CA LYS A 160 -0.13 -14.81 6.25
C LYS A 160 -1.52 -14.62 5.67
N GLY A 161 -1.60 -14.19 4.42
CA GLY A 161 -2.87 -14.02 3.72
C GLY A 161 -2.67 -13.91 2.22
N TRP A 162 -3.69 -14.31 1.46
CA TRP A 162 -3.66 -14.41 0.00
C TRP A 162 -4.81 -13.66 -0.65
N ASP A 163 -4.51 -12.82 -1.64
CA ASP A 163 -5.48 -12.38 -2.63
C ASP A 163 -5.80 -13.58 -3.53
N VAL A 164 -6.85 -14.34 -3.15
CA VAL A 164 -7.20 -15.61 -3.83
C VAL A 164 -7.80 -15.33 -5.19
N VAL A 165 -8.76 -14.40 -5.25
CA VAL A 165 -9.37 -13.94 -6.49
C VAL A 165 -9.25 -12.43 -6.59
N ASN A 166 -8.68 -11.97 -7.69
CA ASN A 166 -8.48 -10.58 -8.01
C ASN A 166 -9.34 -10.15 -9.20
N GLU A 167 -10.13 -9.07 -9.04
CA GLU A 167 -10.86 -8.36 -10.11
C GLU A 167 -11.83 -9.25 -10.91
N ALA A 168 -12.69 -10.00 -10.22
CA ALA A 168 -13.66 -10.86 -10.86
C ALA A 168 -14.89 -10.12 -11.42
N LEU A 169 -15.06 -8.83 -11.12
CA LEU A 169 -16.23 -8.05 -11.49
C LEU A 169 -15.94 -6.99 -12.55
N GLU A 170 -16.93 -6.76 -13.42
CA GLU A 170 -16.99 -5.58 -14.28
C GLU A 170 -17.51 -4.36 -13.50
N ASP A 171 -17.44 -3.17 -14.08
CA ASP A 171 -17.82 -1.92 -13.43
C ASP A 171 -19.33 -1.83 -13.10
N ASP A 172 -20.17 -2.60 -13.79
CA ASP A 172 -21.59 -2.72 -13.52
C ASP A 172 -21.95 -3.73 -12.41
N GLY A 173 -20.94 -4.46 -11.91
CA GLY A 173 -21.06 -5.47 -10.87
C GLY A 173 -21.34 -6.89 -11.37
N ALA A 174 -21.43 -7.10 -12.67
CA ALA A 174 -21.52 -8.44 -13.24
C ALA A 174 -20.16 -9.17 -13.19
N LEU A 175 -20.19 -10.51 -13.22
CA LEU A 175 -18.94 -11.28 -13.31
C LEU A 175 -18.23 -11.00 -14.63
N ARG A 176 -16.94 -10.73 -14.56
CA ARG A 176 -16.08 -10.45 -15.70
C ARG A 176 -15.99 -11.65 -16.63
N ARG A 177 -16.26 -11.42 -17.91
CA ARG A 177 -16.19 -12.46 -18.94
C ARG A 177 -14.74 -12.81 -19.29
N THR A 178 -14.17 -13.65 -18.47
CA THR A 178 -12.80 -14.17 -18.60
C THR A 178 -12.81 -15.63 -19.03
N PRO A 179 -11.68 -16.19 -19.48
CA PRO A 179 -11.57 -17.64 -19.69
C PRO A 179 -11.90 -18.47 -18.43
N TRP A 180 -11.63 -17.96 -17.23
CA TRP A 180 -12.05 -18.58 -15.98
C TRP A 180 -13.56 -18.80 -15.92
N LEU A 181 -14.32 -17.73 -16.12
CA LEU A 181 -15.79 -17.80 -16.13
C LEU A 181 -16.33 -18.62 -17.30
N THR A 182 -15.75 -18.44 -18.50
CA THR A 182 -16.26 -19.09 -19.72
C THR A 182 -16.11 -20.61 -19.67
N ILE A 183 -15.00 -21.13 -19.12
CA ILE A 183 -14.70 -22.56 -19.10
C ILE A 183 -15.22 -23.22 -17.81
N LEU A 184 -15.05 -22.58 -16.65
CA LEU A 184 -15.40 -23.17 -15.35
C LEU A 184 -16.80 -22.77 -14.85
N GLY A 185 -17.42 -21.72 -15.43
CA GLY A 185 -18.59 -21.11 -14.80
C GLY A 185 -18.22 -20.39 -13.50
N GLU A 186 -19.22 -19.95 -12.76
CA GLU A 186 -19.03 -19.20 -11.50
C GLU A 186 -18.34 -20.01 -10.39
N ASP A 187 -18.38 -21.34 -10.47
CA ASP A 187 -17.80 -22.25 -9.48
C ASP A 187 -16.29 -22.08 -9.30
N TYR A 188 -15.58 -21.47 -10.29
CA TYR A 188 -14.14 -21.23 -10.16
C TYR A 188 -13.78 -20.39 -8.94
N LEU A 189 -14.68 -19.46 -8.55
CA LEU A 189 -14.50 -18.59 -7.40
C LEU A 189 -14.42 -19.43 -6.11
N ALA A 190 -15.46 -20.23 -5.84
CA ALA A 190 -15.50 -21.10 -4.69
C ALA A 190 -14.36 -22.14 -4.70
N ALA A 191 -14.06 -22.71 -5.89
CA ALA A 191 -12.97 -23.69 -6.03
C ALA A 191 -11.60 -23.10 -5.67
N ALA A 192 -11.31 -21.88 -6.13
CA ALA A 192 -10.04 -21.21 -5.82
C ALA A 192 -9.84 -21.02 -4.31
N PHE A 193 -10.86 -20.52 -3.61
CA PHE A 193 -10.81 -20.37 -2.15
C PHE A 193 -10.70 -21.70 -1.42
N ARG A 194 -11.43 -22.76 -1.85
CA ARG A 194 -11.31 -24.10 -1.24
C ARG A 194 -9.90 -24.65 -1.41
N PHE A 195 -9.31 -24.56 -2.59
CA PHE A 195 -7.95 -25.03 -2.84
C PHE A 195 -6.90 -24.26 -2.04
N ALA A 196 -7.07 -22.95 -1.88
CA ALA A 196 -6.20 -22.15 -1.04
C ALA A 196 -6.30 -22.55 0.44
N HIS A 197 -7.51 -22.76 0.94
CA HIS A 197 -7.74 -23.23 2.31
C HIS A 197 -7.24 -24.67 2.55
N GLU A 198 -7.40 -25.57 1.59
CA GLU A 198 -6.84 -26.93 1.64
C GLU A 198 -5.32 -26.89 1.77
N ALA A 199 -4.66 -25.97 1.02
CA ALA A 199 -3.21 -25.86 1.00
C ALA A 199 -2.64 -25.20 2.28
N ASP A 200 -3.32 -24.17 2.81
CA ASP A 200 -2.95 -23.50 4.07
C ASP A 200 -4.22 -23.04 4.82
N PRO A 201 -4.74 -23.88 5.76
CA PRO A 201 -5.93 -23.55 6.53
C PRO A 201 -5.80 -22.35 7.47
N ASP A 202 -4.56 -21.97 7.82
CA ASP A 202 -4.26 -20.88 8.75
C ASP A 202 -4.09 -19.52 8.05
N ALA A 203 -3.95 -19.52 6.72
CA ALA A 203 -3.83 -18.29 5.95
C ALA A 203 -5.17 -17.56 5.84
N GLU A 204 -5.13 -16.23 5.95
CA GLU A 204 -6.28 -15.40 5.65
C GLU A 204 -6.53 -15.37 4.13
N LEU A 205 -7.79 -15.54 3.70
CA LEU A 205 -8.16 -15.56 2.28
C LEU A 205 -8.99 -14.34 1.91
N TYR A 206 -8.63 -13.67 0.82
CA TYR A 206 -9.17 -12.39 0.41
C TYR A 206 -9.75 -12.41 -1.01
N TYR A 207 -10.84 -11.67 -1.18
CA TYR A 207 -11.28 -11.16 -2.48
C TYR A 207 -10.75 -9.73 -2.64
N ASN A 208 -10.13 -9.37 -3.76
CA ASN A 208 -9.55 -8.06 -4.01
C ASN A 208 -10.07 -7.47 -5.32
N ASP A 209 -10.51 -6.20 -5.33
CA ASP A 209 -11.00 -5.55 -6.54
C ASP A 209 -10.86 -4.02 -6.46
N TYR A 210 -10.84 -3.38 -7.63
CA TYR A 210 -10.76 -1.92 -7.78
C TYR A 210 -12.16 -1.30 -7.87
N GLU A 211 -12.23 0.01 -7.59
CA GLU A 211 -13.44 0.84 -7.76
C GLU A 211 -14.73 0.26 -7.11
N LEU A 212 -14.59 -0.47 -6.00
CA LEU A 212 -15.73 -0.96 -5.23
C LEU A 212 -16.54 0.17 -4.59
N GLU A 213 -16.05 1.39 -4.61
CA GLU A 213 -16.73 2.62 -4.20
C GLU A 213 -17.84 3.02 -5.18
N ARG A 214 -17.85 2.48 -6.41
CA ARG A 214 -18.95 2.58 -7.35
C ARG A 214 -20.11 1.70 -6.92
N ALA A 215 -21.27 2.31 -6.69
CA ALA A 215 -22.44 1.60 -6.17
C ALA A 215 -22.86 0.33 -6.94
N PRO A 216 -22.84 0.29 -8.29
CA PRO A 216 -23.15 -0.94 -9.02
C PRO A 216 -22.15 -2.06 -8.70
N LYS A 217 -20.86 -1.80 -8.82
CA LYS A 217 -19.78 -2.77 -8.59
C LYS A 217 -19.77 -3.25 -7.12
N ARG A 218 -19.93 -2.32 -6.16
CA ARG A 218 -20.07 -2.64 -4.74
C ARG A 218 -21.23 -3.62 -4.48
N ARG A 219 -22.41 -3.38 -5.09
CA ARG A 219 -23.55 -4.31 -4.94
C ARG A 219 -23.22 -5.72 -5.45
N GLY A 220 -22.57 -5.82 -6.62
CA GLY A 220 -22.11 -7.09 -7.18
C GLY A 220 -21.11 -7.79 -6.25
N ALA A 221 -20.16 -7.07 -5.69
CA ALA A 221 -19.19 -7.62 -4.75
C ALA A 221 -19.84 -8.08 -3.43
N VAL A 222 -20.76 -7.30 -2.88
CA VAL A 222 -21.53 -7.67 -1.67
C VAL A 222 -22.31 -8.98 -1.92
N GLU A 223 -22.97 -9.11 -3.06
CA GLU A 223 -23.71 -10.32 -3.42
C GLU A 223 -22.78 -11.52 -3.61
N LEU A 224 -21.65 -11.33 -4.31
CA LEU A 224 -20.64 -12.36 -4.49
C LEU A 224 -20.12 -12.87 -3.13
N ILE A 225 -19.72 -11.96 -2.24
CA ILE A 225 -19.17 -12.33 -0.93
C ILE A 225 -20.22 -13.03 -0.07
N ARG A 226 -21.48 -12.55 -0.09
CA ARG A 226 -22.57 -13.19 0.64
C ARG A 226 -22.75 -14.63 0.16
N ARG A 227 -22.90 -14.85 -1.15
CA ARG A 227 -23.07 -16.19 -1.74
C ARG A 227 -21.92 -17.12 -1.36
N LEU A 228 -20.69 -16.72 -1.53
CA LEU A 228 -19.53 -17.54 -1.17
C LEU A 228 -19.52 -17.91 0.33
N ARG A 229 -19.90 -16.99 1.20
CA ARG A 229 -20.00 -17.27 2.63
C ARG A 229 -21.15 -18.22 2.98
N ASP A 230 -22.29 -18.09 2.30
CA ASP A 230 -23.44 -18.99 2.45
C ASP A 230 -23.07 -20.42 2.01
N GLU A 231 -22.12 -20.57 1.07
CA GLU A 231 -21.52 -21.85 0.66
C GLU A 231 -20.42 -22.35 1.66
N GLY A 232 -20.18 -21.64 2.76
CA GLY A 232 -19.16 -22.00 3.74
C GLY A 232 -17.73 -21.69 3.33
N ILE A 233 -17.52 -20.83 2.34
CA ILE A 233 -16.18 -20.41 1.91
C ILE A 233 -15.55 -19.47 2.95
N PRO A 234 -14.33 -19.74 3.43
CA PRO A 234 -13.68 -18.95 4.48
C PRO A 234 -13.06 -17.66 3.93
N ILE A 235 -13.89 -16.65 3.67
CA ILE A 235 -13.42 -15.32 3.26
C ILE A 235 -13.13 -14.47 4.50
N ALA A 236 -11.86 -14.15 4.72
CA ALA A 236 -11.42 -13.40 5.89
C ALA A 236 -11.62 -11.89 5.74
N ALA A 237 -11.40 -11.36 4.53
CA ALA A 237 -11.55 -9.94 4.24
C ALA A 237 -11.79 -9.67 2.76
N VAL A 238 -12.25 -8.44 2.50
CA VAL A 238 -12.32 -7.84 1.16
C VAL A 238 -11.26 -6.75 1.05
N GLY A 239 -10.48 -6.80 -0.03
CA GLY A 239 -9.53 -5.76 -0.42
C GLY A 239 -10.19 -4.72 -1.32
N LEU A 240 -10.13 -3.47 -0.90
CA LEU A 240 -10.40 -2.30 -1.72
C LEU A 240 -9.05 -1.83 -2.25
N GLN A 241 -8.85 -1.87 -3.57
CA GLN A 241 -7.56 -1.47 -4.15
C GLN A 241 -7.25 0.01 -3.90
N ASN A 242 -8.26 0.88 -3.99
CA ASN A 242 -8.11 2.33 -3.79
C ASN A 242 -7.01 2.94 -4.69
N HIS A 243 -7.08 2.67 -6.00
CA HIS A 243 -6.39 3.46 -7.01
C HIS A 243 -7.17 4.75 -7.22
N ASP A 244 -6.95 5.69 -6.32
CA ASP A 244 -7.78 6.88 -6.16
C ASP A 244 -7.31 8.04 -7.03
N ARG A 245 -8.12 9.11 -7.03
CA ARG A 245 -7.77 10.43 -7.58
C ARG A 245 -7.94 11.50 -6.51
N LEU A 246 -7.49 12.70 -6.80
CA LEU A 246 -7.63 13.84 -5.88
C LEU A 246 -9.08 14.14 -5.51
N ASP A 247 -10.03 13.85 -6.40
CA ASP A 247 -11.44 14.17 -6.30
C ASP A 247 -12.37 12.94 -6.22
N TRP A 248 -11.82 11.72 -6.24
CA TRP A 248 -12.62 10.48 -6.21
C TRP A 248 -11.84 9.33 -5.53
N PRO A 249 -12.55 8.45 -4.78
CA PRO A 249 -13.95 8.54 -4.34
C PRO A 249 -14.17 9.66 -3.31
N SER A 250 -15.41 10.09 -3.10
CA SER A 250 -15.71 10.98 -1.97
C SER A 250 -15.58 10.22 -0.64
N PRO A 251 -15.34 10.90 0.50
CA PRO A 251 -15.31 10.24 1.81
C PRO A 251 -16.60 9.46 2.12
N ALA A 252 -17.75 9.94 1.68
CA ALA A 252 -19.02 9.24 1.87
C ALA A 252 -19.13 7.94 1.04
N GLN A 253 -18.53 7.90 -0.15
CA GLN A 253 -18.47 6.67 -0.96
C GLN A 253 -17.53 5.65 -0.30
N GLU A 254 -16.39 6.10 0.19
CA GLU A 254 -15.44 5.27 0.95
C GLU A 254 -16.11 4.66 2.19
N ASP A 255 -16.69 5.51 3.06
CA ASP A 255 -17.38 5.07 4.26
C ASP A 255 -18.50 4.06 3.93
N SER A 256 -19.35 4.37 2.92
CA SER A 256 -20.43 3.46 2.50
C SER A 256 -19.94 2.12 1.97
N THR A 257 -18.74 2.08 1.40
CA THR A 257 -18.13 0.83 0.89
C THR A 257 -17.64 -0.02 2.04
N ILE A 258 -16.93 0.57 2.99
CA ILE A 258 -16.46 -0.14 4.18
C ILE A 258 -17.66 -0.66 4.99
N ASP A 259 -18.69 0.15 5.22
CA ASP A 259 -19.91 -0.23 5.93
C ASP A 259 -20.65 -1.41 5.27
N ALA A 260 -20.70 -1.44 3.93
CA ALA A 260 -21.37 -2.51 3.20
C ALA A 260 -20.72 -3.88 3.42
N PHE A 261 -19.39 -3.94 3.48
CA PHE A 261 -18.67 -5.19 3.79
C PHE A 261 -18.65 -5.49 5.29
N ALA A 262 -18.56 -4.48 6.15
CA ALA A 262 -18.69 -4.64 7.60
C ALA A 262 -20.04 -5.27 7.98
N ALA A 263 -21.13 -4.91 7.30
CA ALA A 263 -22.46 -5.48 7.51
C ALA A 263 -22.54 -6.99 7.17
N LEU A 264 -21.62 -7.49 6.31
CA LEU A 264 -21.47 -8.93 6.06
C LEU A 264 -20.63 -9.63 7.14
N GLY A 265 -20.05 -8.90 8.10
CA GLY A 265 -19.14 -9.47 9.10
C GLY A 265 -17.79 -9.89 8.51
N VAL A 266 -17.35 -9.32 7.39
CA VAL A 266 -16.00 -9.50 6.85
C VAL A 266 -15.15 -8.27 7.15
N ARG A 267 -13.85 -8.48 7.33
CA ARG A 267 -12.89 -7.38 7.48
C ARG A 267 -12.67 -6.68 6.13
N VAL A 268 -12.18 -5.46 6.19
CA VAL A 268 -11.81 -4.67 5.01
C VAL A 268 -10.32 -4.37 5.08
N MET A 269 -9.67 -4.36 3.94
CA MET A 269 -8.30 -3.92 3.76
C MET A 269 -8.24 -2.93 2.61
N ILE A 270 -7.42 -1.92 2.76
CA ILE A 270 -7.01 -1.06 1.65
C ILE A 270 -5.72 -1.67 1.11
N THR A 271 -5.74 -2.13 -0.14
CA THR A 271 -4.72 -3.06 -0.62
C THR A 271 -3.71 -2.47 -1.59
N GLU A 272 -4.07 -1.40 -2.32
CA GLU A 272 -3.26 -0.87 -3.40
C GLU A 272 -3.28 0.66 -3.47
N LEU A 273 -3.36 1.31 -2.30
CA LEU A 273 -3.60 2.74 -2.19
C LEU A 273 -2.53 3.57 -2.92
N ASP A 274 -2.97 4.29 -3.90
CA ASP A 274 -2.27 5.42 -4.51
C ASP A 274 -3.27 6.51 -4.92
N VAL A 275 -2.79 7.74 -5.15
CA VAL A 275 -3.65 8.86 -5.56
C VAL A 275 -3.08 9.49 -6.81
N ASP A 276 -3.68 9.20 -7.97
CA ASP A 276 -3.29 9.81 -9.24
C ASP A 276 -3.51 11.34 -9.18
N VAL A 277 -2.42 12.09 -9.32
CA VAL A 277 -2.46 13.56 -9.32
C VAL A 277 -2.57 14.15 -10.73
N LEU A 278 -2.49 13.29 -11.76
CA LEU A 278 -2.59 13.70 -13.16
C LEU A 278 -3.95 13.33 -13.73
N PRO A 279 -4.60 14.20 -14.52
CA PRO A 279 -5.79 13.83 -15.25
C PRO A 279 -5.52 12.64 -16.18
N HIS A 280 -6.41 11.65 -16.22
CA HIS A 280 -6.29 10.49 -17.14
C HIS A 280 -6.25 10.90 -18.61
N THR A 281 -6.84 12.05 -18.95
CA THR A 281 -6.86 12.63 -20.31
C THR A 281 -5.59 13.36 -20.68
N ALA A 282 -4.68 13.62 -19.74
CA ALA A 282 -3.43 14.33 -20.02
C ALA A 282 -2.46 13.42 -20.78
N GLY A 283 -2.34 13.62 -22.08
CA GLY A 283 -1.34 12.94 -22.92
C GLY A 283 0.09 13.47 -22.69
N ALA A 284 0.22 14.65 -22.13
CA ALA A 284 1.51 15.29 -21.82
C ALA A 284 1.94 15.04 -20.37
N ASN A 285 3.23 15.21 -20.10
CA ASN A 285 3.82 15.14 -18.76
C ASN A 285 3.97 16.57 -18.18
N PRO A 286 2.91 17.14 -17.56
CA PRO A 286 2.86 18.56 -17.22
C PRO A 286 3.82 18.96 -16.09
N PHE A 287 4.30 17.99 -15.31
CA PHE A 287 5.07 18.25 -14.08
C PHE A 287 6.40 17.48 -14.06
N VAL A 288 7.10 17.44 -15.19
CA VAL A 288 8.39 16.72 -15.31
C VAL A 288 9.44 17.24 -14.32
N ASP A 289 9.42 18.53 -14.02
CA ASP A 289 10.38 19.17 -13.10
C ASP A 289 9.93 19.16 -11.62
N GLY A 290 8.77 18.58 -11.32
CA GLY A 290 8.24 18.47 -9.97
C GLY A 290 6.77 18.86 -9.85
N LEU A 291 6.10 18.32 -8.83
CA LEU A 291 4.70 18.63 -8.57
C LEU A 291 4.56 20.01 -7.91
N PRO A 292 3.72 20.92 -8.43
CA PRO A 292 3.47 22.23 -7.82
C PRO A 292 3.00 22.13 -6.36
N ASP A 293 3.38 23.10 -5.53
CA ASP A 293 3.03 23.13 -4.10
C ASP A 293 1.52 23.03 -3.85
N SER A 294 0.70 23.65 -4.68
CA SER A 294 -0.76 23.57 -4.58
C SER A 294 -1.28 22.13 -4.71
N LEU A 295 -0.71 21.35 -5.63
CA LEU A 295 -1.04 19.93 -5.82
C LEU A 295 -0.43 19.05 -4.74
N GLN A 296 0.79 19.39 -4.23
CA GLN A 296 1.35 18.72 -3.05
C GLN A 296 0.41 18.85 -1.83
N GLN A 297 -0.14 20.04 -1.61
CA GLN A 297 -1.09 20.28 -0.53
C GLN A 297 -2.45 19.62 -0.78
N ALA A 298 -2.91 19.57 -2.05
CA ALA A 298 -4.13 18.84 -2.40
C ALA A 298 -3.98 17.35 -2.12
N LEU A 299 -2.86 16.76 -2.53
CA LEU A 299 -2.54 15.35 -2.24
C LEU A 299 -2.47 15.09 -0.73
N ALA A 300 -1.86 15.99 0.03
CA ALA A 300 -1.76 15.87 1.48
C ALA A 300 -3.15 15.88 2.16
N ARG A 301 -4.04 16.78 1.72
CA ARG A 301 -5.44 16.81 2.22
C ARG A 301 -6.19 15.53 1.85
N ARG A 302 -6.03 15.07 0.59
CA ARG A 302 -6.69 13.84 0.12
C ARG A 302 -6.30 12.63 0.96
N TYR A 303 -5.01 12.42 1.21
CA TYR A 303 -4.55 11.33 2.08
C TYR A 303 -5.06 11.46 3.52
N ALA A 304 -5.12 12.68 4.07
CA ALA A 304 -5.69 12.89 5.40
C ALA A 304 -7.19 12.57 5.46
N GLU A 305 -7.96 12.87 4.42
CA GLU A 305 -9.38 12.52 4.30
C GLU A 305 -9.59 11.00 4.26
N LEU A 306 -8.82 10.29 3.42
CA LEU A 306 -8.87 8.83 3.31
C LEU A 306 -8.52 8.17 4.65
N PHE A 307 -7.42 8.56 5.27
CA PHE A 307 -7.06 8.02 6.59
C PHE A 307 -8.07 8.38 7.67
N GLY A 308 -8.75 9.53 7.56
CA GLY A 308 -9.89 9.88 8.40
C GLY A 308 -11.03 8.85 8.28
N SER A 309 -11.36 8.40 7.07
CA SER A 309 -12.36 7.33 6.83
C SER A 309 -11.89 6.00 7.42
N TYR A 310 -10.66 5.58 7.16
CA TYR A 310 -10.12 4.32 7.71
C TYR A 310 -10.11 4.30 9.24
N LEU A 311 -9.79 5.41 9.86
CA LEU A 311 -9.80 5.55 11.33
C LEU A 311 -11.20 5.53 11.95
N ARG A 312 -12.21 6.07 11.25
CA ARG A 312 -13.61 5.91 11.69
C ARG A 312 -14.02 4.44 11.71
N HIS A 313 -13.50 3.65 10.79
CA HIS A 313 -13.78 2.23 10.61
C HIS A 313 -12.68 1.29 11.16
N ARG A 314 -11.87 1.74 12.13
CA ARG A 314 -10.74 0.97 12.68
C ARG A 314 -11.11 -0.38 13.30
N GLY A 315 -12.37 -0.64 13.56
CA GLY A 315 -12.88 -1.95 13.98
C GLY A 315 -13.03 -2.94 12.82
N THR A 316 -13.09 -2.45 11.59
CA THR A 316 -13.30 -3.22 10.36
C THR A 316 -12.06 -3.19 9.46
N VAL A 317 -11.42 -2.02 9.31
CA VAL A 317 -10.20 -1.85 8.51
C VAL A 317 -9.02 -2.40 9.30
N THR A 318 -8.34 -3.40 8.73
CA THR A 318 -7.24 -4.12 9.40
C THR A 318 -5.87 -3.83 8.81
N ARG A 319 -5.80 -3.34 7.58
CA ARG A 319 -4.56 -3.04 6.88
C ARG A 319 -4.76 -1.93 5.84
N VAL A 320 -3.74 -1.07 5.69
CA VAL A 320 -3.65 -0.08 4.62
C VAL A 320 -2.32 -0.27 3.92
N THR A 321 -2.33 -0.63 2.64
CA THR A 321 -1.15 -0.92 1.83
C THR A 321 -1.06 0.07 0.68
N PHE A 322 0.04 0.80 0.58
CA PHE A 322 0.34 1.67 -0.56
C PHE A 322 0.84 0.85 -1.76
N TRP A 323 0.39 1.18 -2.97
CA TRP A 323 0.81 0.47 -4.17
C TRP A 323 2.15 1.00 -4.71
N GLY A 324 3.17 0.79 -3.91
CA GLY A 324 4.56 1.21 -4.16
C GLY A 324 5.19 1.90 -2.96
N VAL A 325 6.49 2.21 -3.07
CA VAL A 325 7.28 2.81 -1.99
C VAL A 325 7.56 4.28 -2.27
N THR A 326 8.00 4.60 -3.48
CA THR A 326 8.34 5.97 -3.92
C THR A 326 7.68 6.29 -5.25
N ASP A 327 7.43 7.57 -5.51
CA ASP A 327 6.88 8.05 -6.77
C ASP A 327 7.69 7.59 -8.00
N ARG A 328 9.00 7.29 -7.82
CA ARG A 328 9.89 6.84 -8.90
C ARG A 328 9.41 5.54 -9.54
N ASP A 329 8.93 4.62 -8.71
CA ASP A 329 8.63 3.25 -9.12
C ASP A 329 7.11 3.01 -9.29
N SER A 330 6.26 4.03 -9.13
CA SER A 330 4.82 3.90 -9.29
C SER A 330 4.44 3.44 -10.71
N TRP A 331 3.50 2.50 -10.80
CA TRP A 331 2.91 2.03 -12.05
C TRP A 331 2.20 3.15 -12.82
N LEU A 332 1.69 4.17 -12.13
CA LEU A 332 1.06 5.36 -12.71
C LEU A 332 2.03 6.22 -13.54
N ASN A 333 3.32 5.94 -13.50
CA ASN A 333 4.28 6.51 -14.45
C ASN A 333 4.12 5.92 -15.87
N ASN A 334 3.40 4.80 -16.01
CA ASN A 334 3.20 4.09 -17.27
C ASN A 334 1.73 3.81 -17.59
N PHE A 335 0.81 4.29 -16.76
CA PHE A 335 -0.63 4.13 -16.94
C PHE A 335 -1.36 5.47 -16.70
N PRO A 336 -2.41 5.80 -17.47
CA PRO A 336 -2.87 5.12 -18.69
C PRO A 336 -1.93 5.35 -19.90
N VAL A 337 -0.95 6.23 -19.77
CA VAL A 337 0.01 6.58 -20.83
C VAL A 337 1.44 6.35 -20.34
N ARG A 338 2.26 5.65 -21.14
CA ARG A 338 3.65 5.38 -20.80
C ARG A 338 4.51 6.65 -20.77
N GLY A 339 5.47 6.69 -19.85
CA GLY A 339 6.44 7.77 -19.74
C GLY A 339 5.93 9.02 -19.04
N ARG A 340 4.85 8.91 -18.27
CA ARG A 340 4.39 9.99 -17.37
C ARG A 340 5.32 10.13 -16.17
N THR A 341 5.35 11.33 -15.59
CA THR A 341 5.97 11.57 -14.28
C THR A 341 4.85 11.86 -13.28
N ASN A 342 4.40 10.83 -12.56
CA ASN A 342 3.35 10.95 -11.57
C ASN A 342 3.92 11.02 -10.14
N TYR A 343 3.10 11.47 -9.18
CA TYR A 343 3.50 11.74 -7.80
C TYR A 343 2.47 11.20 -6.79
N PRO A 344 2.05 9.91 -6.89
CA PRO A 344 0.87 9.41 -6.18
C PRO A 344 1.13 9.02 -4.73
N LEU A 345 2.39 8.80 -4.32
CA LEU A 345 2.74 8.16 -3.05
C LEU A 345 3.20 9.15 -1.98
N LEU A 346 3.51 8.64 -0.78
CA LEU A 346 3.94 9.45 0.36
C LEU A 346 5.41 9.88 0.30
N PHE A 347 6.24 9.15 -0.47
CA PHE A 347 7.66 9.44 -0.64
C PHE A 347 7.95 9.85 -2.08
N GLY A 348 8.69 10.93 -2.23
CA GLY A 348 9.11 11.46 -3.53
C GLY A 348 10.07 10.52 -4.26
N ARG A 349 10.40 10.87 -5.50
CA ARG A 349 11.36 10.12 -6.35
C ARG A 349 12.75 10.01 -5.73
N ASP A 350 13.11 10.95 -4.86
CA ASP A 350 14.36 10.99 -4.09
C ASP A 350 14.28 10.25 -2.74
N GLY A 351 13.12 9.63 -2.44
CA GLY A 351 12.86 8.93 -1.20
C GLY A 351 12.55 9.83 0.00
N ARG A 352 12.48 11.15 -0.18
CA ARG A 352 12.11 12.05 0.91
C ARG A 352 10.61 12.02 1.18
N PRO A 353 10.19 12.15 2.45
CA PRO A 353 8.78 12.25 2.78
C PRO A 353 8.18 13.53 2.21
N LYS A 354 7.00 13.41 1.60
CA LYS A 354 6.21 14.50 1.05
C LYS A 354 5.29 15.12 2.12
N PRO A 355 4.66 16.28 1.87
CA PRO A 355 3.62 16.83 2.74
C PRO A 355 2.50 15.81 3.05
N ALA A 356 2.17 14.92 2.11
CA ALA A 356 1.22 13.84 2.28
C ALA A 356 1.61 12.85 3.40
N PHE A 357 2.89 12.50 3.53
CA PHE A 357 3.38 11.67 4.64
C PHE A 357 3.10 12.32 6.00
N VAL A 358 3.43 13.62 6.13
CA VAL A 358 3.19 14.37 7.37
C VAL A 358 1.70 14.47 7.69
N ALA A 359 0.87 14.69 6.66
CA ALA A 359 -0.58 14.75 6.81
C ALA A 359 -1.16 13.43 7.32
N VAL A 360 -0.74 12.30 6.75
CA VAL A 360 -1.14 10.95 7.20
C VAL A 360 -0.73 10.71 8.65
N VAL A 361 0.53 10.96 9.00
CA VAL A 361 1.00 10.74 10.39
C VAL A 361 0.24 11.59 11.40
N ARG A 362 -0.17 12.81 11.02
CA ARG A 362 -0.98 13.69 11.89
C ARG A 362 -2.40 13.20 12.14
N THR A 363 -2.94 12.31 11.30
CA THR A 363 -4.26 11.69 11.56
C THR A 363 -4.20 10.59 12.60
N ALA A 364 -3.02 10.04 12.88
CA ALA A 364 -2.87 8.94 13.81
C ALA A 364 -3.39 9.32 15.20
N PRO A 365 -4.09 8.41 15.90
CA PRO A 365 -4.55 8.64 17.25
C PRO A 365 -3.39 8.99 18.17
N ALA A 366 -3.59 9.92 19.10
CA ALA A 366 -2.62 10.16 20.16
C ALA A 366 -2.42 8.85 20.93
N HIS A 367 -1.20 8.33 20.94
CA HIS A 367 -0.87 7.23 21.85
C HIS A 367 -0.99 7.77 23.27
N GLU A 368 -1.96 7.28 24.04
CA GLU A 368 -1.91 7.43 25.50
C GLU A 368 -0.55 6.85 25.92
N ARG A 369 0.35 7.71 26.39
CA ARG A 369 1.56 7.27 27.09
C ARG A 369 1.05 6.51 28.31
N ARG A 370 1.05 5.18 28.26
CA ARG A 370 0.97 4.40 29.47
C ARG A 370 2.22 4.80 30.25
N ASP A 371 2.02 5.47 31.39
CA ASP A 371 3.03 5.71 32.39
C ASP A 371 3.55 4.34 32.85
N GLU A 372 4.62 3.86 32.21
CA GLU A 372 5.49 2.85 32.78
C GLU A 372 6.39 3.59 33.78
N GLY A 373 5.87 3.83 34.96
CA GLY A 373 6.61 4.55 35.96
C GLY A 373 5.82 4.88 37.20
N ARG A 374 5.39 3.85 37.95
CA ARG A 374 5.21 3.85 39.38
C ARG A 374 5.06 2.44 39.87
N ASP A 375 6.18 1.78 40.06
CA ASP A 375 6.34 0.78 41.15
C ASP A 375 7.34 1.40 42.11
N ASP A 376 6.78 1.90 43.22
CA ASP A 376 7.50 2.17 44.46
C ASP A 376 7.70 0.85 45.23
#